data_13472f8b2289cf1e8efbbc39924ac512
#
_entry.id   13472f8b2289cf1e8efbbc39924ac512
#
_cell.length_a   1.000
_cell.length_b   1.000
_cell.length_c   1.000
_cell.angle_alpha   90.00
_cell.angle_beta   90.00
_cell.angle_gamma   90.00
#
_symmetry.space_group_name_H-M   'P 1'
#
loop_
_entity.id
_entity.type
_entity.pdbx_description
1 polymer ?
#
loop_
_entity_poly.entity_id
_entity_poly.type
_entity_poly.pdbx_seq_one_letter_code
_entity_poly.pdbx_strand_id
1 'polypeptide(L)'
;VLKETTLGVATDVEGRFTIELPKADSIVLVFSFVGMQTKEVKWRGEKELNVVLEEAIAEMDEVVITGYFQRKKDSYTGAATTFSGEKLREISTGNILSALSTIDPSFKLMEDITAGSDPNHIPEFQIHGSGNLKSDYENSPNMPTFILDGFEVSAEKIFDLDPNRVSSITVLKDAAATAIYGSRAANGVVVVETKAPEMGELRVSYHFSGDFNFADLSDYNLMNASEKLEYEQLAGLYSHPNIGMKEELQEAYYERLKLVQQGVNTDWMKKPIHALGFSHKHSLLLEGGDARLRYGLDLNYQNKTGIMKGSGRQNIGIGIKLQYRYKNLRFMNNLTYDHVKQKDSPYGTFSDYTYMNPYLYPYDENGHIKQVLKIGDGEEYALNPLYNASLGTK
;
A
#
# COMPACT_ATOMS: atom_id res chain seq x y z
N VAL A 1 -26.34 -41.70 9.74
CA VAL A 1 -25.74 -42.87 10.43
C VAL A 1 -26.38 -43.00 11.83
N LEU A 2 -26.62 -44.22 12.30
CA LEU A 2 -27.04 -44.46 13.67
C LEU A 2 -25.84 -44.27 14.62
N LYS A 3 -26.01 -43.44 15.66
CA LYS A 3 -24.91 -43.10 16.60
C LYS A 3 -24.34 -44.36 17.23
N GLU A 4 -23.01 -44.41 17.36
CA GLU A 4 -22.25 -45.54 17.93
C GLU A 4 -22.34 -46.87 17.15
N THR A 5 -22.81 -46.85 15.91
CA THR A 5 -22.85 -48.02 15.05
C THR A 5 -22.25 -47.71 13.65
N THR A 6 -22.05 -48.74 12.86
CA THR A 6 -21.67 -48.64 11.45
C THR A 6 -22.89 -48.63 10.52
N LEU A 7 -24.10 -48.65 11.05
CA LEU A 7 -25.33 -48.64 10.28
C LEU A 7 -25.59 -47.23 9.77
N GLY A 8 -25.50 -47.02 8.46
CA GLY A 8 -25.74 -45.73 7.83
C GLY A 8 -26.14 -45.87 6.37
N VAL A 9 -26.77 -44.84 5.86
CA VAL A 9 -27.14 -44.71 4.43
C VAL A 9 -26.69 -43.36 3.92
N ALA A 10 -26.38 -43.28 2.61
CA ALA A 10 -26.18 -42.02 1.92
C ALA A 10 -27.51 -41.50 1.38
N THR A 11 -27.66 -40.19 1.31
CA THR A 11 -28.79 -39.55 0.62
C THR A 11 -28.63 -39.64 -0.91
N ASP A 12 -29.74 -39.62 -1.61
CA ASP A 12 -29.75 -39.42 -3.08
C ASP A 12 -29.46 -37.95 -3.44
N VAL A 13 -29.49 -37.66 -4.76
CA VAL A 13 -29.21 -36.30 -5.28
C VAL A 13 -30.27 -35.26 -4.85
N GLU A 14 -31.44 -35.72 -4.40
CA GLU A 14 -32.55 -34.88 -3.91
C GLU A 14 -32.56 -34.77 -2.37
N GLY A 15 -31.56 -35.38 -1.70
CA GLY A 15 -31.41 -35.33 -0.26
C GLY A 15 -32.30 -36.34 0.48
N ARG A 16 -32.92 -37.30 -0.21
CA ARG A 16 -33.79 -38.30 0.40
C ARG A 16 -33.00 -39.52 0.88
N PHE A 17 -33.43 -40.10 2.00
CA PHE A 17 -32.81 -41.31 2.55
C PHE A 17 -33.86 -42.23 3.11
N THR A 18 -33.58 -43.52 3.13
CA THR A 18 -34.36 -44.53 3.84
C THR A 18 -33.43 -45.38 4.67
N ILE A 19 -33.70 -45.48 5.95
CA ILE A 19 -32.90 -46.25 6.89
C ILE A 19 -33.81 -47.20 7.71
N GLU A 20 -33.44 -48.47 7.78
CA GLU A 20 -34.10 -49.42 8.64
C GLU A 20 -33.50 -49.35 10.03
N LEU A 21 -34.32 -49.06 11.04
CA LEU A 21 -33.85 -48.87 12.41
C LEU A 21 -34.25 -50.09 13.28
N PRO A 22 -33.36 -50.53 14.18
CA PRO A 22 -33.67 -51.56 15.15
C PRO A 22 -34.75 -51.06 16.15
N LYS A 23 -35.52 -51.97 16.72
CA LYS A 23 -36.47 -51.64 17.80
C LYS A 23 -35.68 -51.33 19.06
N ALA A 24 -35.57 -50.04 19.41
CA ALA A 24 -34.91 -49.55 20.61
C ALA A 24 -35.67 -48.33 21.17
N ASP A 25 -35.65 -48.16 22.49
CA ASP A 25 -36.41 -47.11 23.19
C ASP A 25 -35.83 -45.69 22.94
N SER A 26 -34.61 -45.58 22.45
CA SER A 26 -33.96 -44.29 22.17
C SER A 26 -32.96 -44.45 21.03
N ILE A 27 -33.25 -43.83 19.89
CA ILE A 27 -32.41 -43.88 18.71
C ILE A 27 -31.93 -42.45 18.42
N VAL A 28 -30.59 -42.27 18.25
CA VAL A 28 -30.00 -41.03 17.83
C VAL A 28 -29.40 -41.21 16.43
N LEU A 29 -29.86 -40.41 15.47
CA LEU A 29 -29.35 -40.35 14.11
C LEU A 29 -28.38 -39.20 13.97
N VAL A 30 -27.24 -39.46 13.40
CA VAL A 30 -26.19 -38.48 13.10
C VAL A 30 -26.21 -38.18 11.61
N PHE A 31 -26.44 -36.94 11.29
CA PHE A 31 -26.42 -36.43 9.90
C PHE A 31 -25.14 -35.62 9.69
N SER A 32 -24.39 -35.95 8.67
CA SER A 32 -23.15 -35.23 8.30
C SER A 32 -23.06 -35.08 6.80
N PHE A 33 -22.60 -33.93 6.37
CA PHE A 33 -22.30 -33.63 4.98
C PHE A 33 -21.04 -32.76 4.91
N VAL A 34 -20.28 -32.89 3.85
CA VAL A 34 -19.05 -32.09 3.67
C VAL A 34 -19.41 -30.61 3.60
N GLY A 35 -18.85 -29.79 4.51
CA GLY A 35 -19.15 -28.36 4.58
C GLY A 35 -20.37 -27.99 5.45
N MET A 36 -21.04 -28.98 6.10
CA MET A 36 -22.15 -28.73 6.99
C MET A 36 -21.85 -29.19 8.41
N GLN A 37 -22.47 -28.56 9.40
CA GLN A 37 -22.37 -28.99 10.80
C GLN A 37 -23.04 -30.35 11.00
N THR A 38 -22.33 -31.25 11.65
CA THR A 38 -22.91 -32.56 12.04
C THR A 38 -24.05 -32.36 13.02
N LYS A 39 -25.24 -32.87 12.71
CA LYS A 39 -26.45 -32.73 13.53
C LYS A 39 -26.90 -34.06 14.07
N GLU A 40 -27.07 -34.11 15.38
CA GLU A 40 -27.66 -35.28 16.06
C GLU A 40 -29.14 -35.06 16.28
N VAL A 41 -29.94 -35.99 15.85
CA VAL A 41 -31.41 -35.94 15.99
C VAL A 41 -31.91 -37.20 16.69
N LYS A 42 -32.63 -37.04 17.80
CA LYS A 42 -33.28 -38.14 18.48
C LYS A 42 -34.56 -38.53 17.73
N TRP A 43 -34.60 -39.75 17.20
CA TRP A 43 -35.79 -40.29 16.57
C TRP A 43 -36.77 -40.78 17.63
N ARG A 44 -38.04 -40.43 17.45
CA ARG A 44 -39.14 -40.75 18.39
C ARG A 44 -40.24 -41.61 17.79
N GLY A 45 -39.97 -42.24 16.63
CA GLY A 45 -40.95 -43.09 15.95
C GLY A 45 -41.64 -42.43 14.76
N GLU A 46 -41.15 -41.25 14.33
CA GLU A 46 -41.69 -40.57 13.15
C GLU A 46 -41.42 -41.41 11.87
N LYS A 47 -42.42 -41.45 10.97
CA LYS A 47 -42.29 -42.16 9.66
C LYS A 47 -41.45 -41.34 8.67
N GLU A 48 -41.47 -40.04 8.81
CA GLU A 48 -40.72 -39.10 7.98
C GLU A 48 -39.96 -38.15 8.89
N LEU A 49 -38.68 -37.93 8.59
CA LEU A 49 -37.80 -37.03 9.32
C LEU A 49 -37.18 -36.05 8.35
N ASN A 50 -37.45 -34.76 8.55
CA ASN A 50 -36.88 -33.68 7.76
C ASN A 50 -35.79 -32.99 8.58
N VAL A 51 -34.54 -33.02 8.09
CA VAL A 51 -33.38 -32.48 8.80
C VAL A 51 -32.70 -31.43 7.95
N VAL A 52 -32.68 -30.23 8.46
CA VAL A 52 -31.90 -29.13 7.83
C VAL A 52 -30.55 -29.09 8.52
N LEU A 53 -29.48 -29.22 7.74
CA LEU A 53 -28.11 -29.01 8.17
C LEU A 53 -27.77 -27.53 8.00
N GLU A 54 -27.06 -26.99 8.97
CA GLU A 54 -26.50 -25.65 8.90
C GLU A 54 -25.10 -25.73 8.30
N GLU A 55 -24.71 -24.73 7.53
CA GLU A 55 -23.33 -24.65 7.04
C GLU A 55 -22.39 -24.68 8.24
N ALA A 56 -21.40 -25.57 8.19
CA ALA A 56 -20.29 -25.47 9.11
C ALA A 56 -19.59 -24.15 8.76
N ILE A 57 -19.84 -23.12 9.56
CA ILE A 57 -18.85 -22.05 9.68
C ILE A 57 -17.64 -22.78 10.25
N ALA A 58 -16.78 -23.29 9.37
CA ALA A 58 -15.47 -23.72 9.80
C ALA A 58 -14.88 -22.47 10.48
N GLU A 59 -14.79 -22.49 11.81
CA GLU A 59 -13.71 -21.78 12.46
C GLU A 59 -12.48 -22.31 11.73
N MET A 60 -12.01 -21.52 10.76
CA MET A 60 -10.77 -21.83 10.09
C MET A 60 -9.75 -21.86 11.20
N ASP A 61 -9.30 -23.08 11.57
CA ASP A 61 -8.13 -23.23 12.43
C ASP A 61 -7.14 -22.18 11.96
N GLU A 62 -6.84 -21.20 12.79
CA GLU A 62 -5.91 -20.11 12.44
C GLU A 62 -4.62 -20.76 11.97
N VAL A 63 -4.36 -20.68 10.67
CA VAL A 63 -3.21 -21.30 10.03
C VAL A 63 -2.13 -20.24 9.87
N VAL A 64 -0.96 -20.50 10.40
CA VAL A 64 0.22 -19.68 10.14
C VAL A 64 0.85 -20.15 8.83
N ILE A 65 0.92 -19.23 7.87
CA ILE A 65 1.50 -19.47 6.56
C ILE A 65 2.92 -18.94 6.58
N THR A 66 3.89 -19.86 6.43
CA THR A 66 5.32 -19.53 6.40
C THR A 66 5.87 -19.47 4.98
N GLY A 67 5.02 -19.21 3.98
CA GLY A 67 5.37 -19.13 2.57
C GLY A 67 5.58 -20.50 1.89
N TYR A 68 6.31 -21.41 2.53
CA TYR A 68 6.53 -22.77 2.01
C TYR A 68 5.59 -23.80 2.63
N PHE A 69 5.13 -23.56 3.86
CA PHE A 69 4.32 -24.51 4.63
C PHE A 69 3.14 -23.79 5.30
N GLN A 70 2.01 -24.45 5.30
CA GLN A 70 0.87 -24.09 6.13
C GLN A 70 0.92 -24.94 7.41
N ARG A 71 0.99 -24.30 8.57
CA ARG A 71 0.97 -24.97 9.89
C ARG A 71 -0.19 -24.45 10.71
N LYS A 72 -0.81 -25.31 11.48
CA LYS A 72 -1.80 -24.89 12.49
C LYS A 72 -1.12 -23.95 13.49
N LYS A 73 -1.79 -22.87 13.87
CA LYS A 73 -1.26 -21.88 14.83
C LYS A 73 -0.76 -22.52 16.11
N ASP A 74 -1.52 -23.51 16.62
CA ASP A 74 -1.18 -24.26 17.85
C ASP A 74 0.11 -25.09 17.73
N SER A 75 0.53 -25.43 16.52
CA SER A 75 1.76 -26.16 16.25
C SER A 75 2.94 -25.27 15.88
N TYR A 76 2.75 -23.95 15.89
CA TYR A 76 3.75 -22.97 15.51
C TYR A 76 4.26 -22.24 16.76
N THR A 77 5.54 -22.39 17.06
CA THR A 77 6.19 -21.84 18.27
C THR A 77 6.77 -20.44 18.09
N GLY A 78 6.76 -19.90 16.87
CA GLY A 78 7.27 -18.56 16.56
C GLY A 78 6.20 -17.47 16.66
N ALA A 79 6.60 -16.22 16.92
CA ALA A 79 5.70 -15.07 16.88
C ALA A 79 5.35 -14.74 15.42
N ALA A 80 4.13 -15.09 15.02
CA ALA A 80 3.56 -14.75 13.73
C ALA A 80 2.18 -14.11 13.90
N THR A 81 1.91 -13.08 13.12
CA THR A 81 0.60 -12.45 13.08
C THR A 81 0.07 -12.49 11.65
N THR A 82 -1.11 -13.07 11.47
CA THR A 82 -1.75 -13.17 10.14
C THR A 82 -2.96 -12.27 10.06
N PHE A 83 -3.10 -11.55 8.97
CA PHE A 83 -4.20 -10.67 8.65
C PHE A 83 -4.84 -11.11 7.34
N SER A 84 -6.18 -11.14 7.30
CA SER A 84 -6.90 -11.42 6.05
C SER A 84 -6.81 -10.23 5.09
N GLY A 85 -6.78 -10.51 3.78
CA GLY A 85 -6.79 -9.47 2.76
C GLY A 85 -8.05 -8.61 2.81
N GLU A 86 -9.17 -9.14 3.31
CA GLU A 86 -10.41 -8.39 3.50
C GLU A 86 -10.24 -7.29 4.54
N LYS A 87 -9.72 -7.63 5.71
CA LYS A 87 -9.44 -6.67 6.78
C LYS A 87 -8.46 -5.58 6.35
N LEU A 88 -7.45 -5.93 5.53
CA LEU A 88 -6.51 -4.95 4.99
C LEU A 88 -7.18 -3.97 4.03
N ARG A 89 -8.10 -4.44 3.19
CA ARG A 89 -8.84 -3.58 2.23
C ARG A 89 -9.83 -2.62 2.92
N GLU A 90 -10.41 -3.02 4.05
CA GLU A 90 -11.26 -2.12 4.85
C GLU A 90 -10.50 -0.89 5.36
N ILE A 91 -9.19 -1.03 5.60
CA ILE A 91 -8.34 0.06 6.11
C ILE A 91 -7.74 0.89 4.99
N SER A 92 -7.24 0.24 3.94
CA SER A 92 -6.64 0.94 2.80
C SER A 92 -6.89 0.19 1.49
N THR A 93 -7.45 0.90 0.53
CA THR A 93 -7.64 0.41 -0.84
C THR A 93 -6.43 0.71 -1.73
N GLY A 94 -5.56 1.62 -1.31
CA GLY A 94 -4.44 2.11 -2.12
C GLY A 94 -3.16 1.29 -1.96
N ASN A 95 -2.79 0.94 -0.72
CA ASN A 95 -1.52 0.26 -0.42
C ASN A 95 -1.67 -0.68 0.77
N ILE A 96 -1.32 -1.96 0.56
CA ILE A 96 -1.42 -3.00 1.59
C ILE A 96 -0.40 -2.82 2.72
N LEU A 97 0.77 -2.23 2.45
CA LEU A 97 1.80 -2.00 3.46
C LEU A 97 1.40 -0.89 4.44
N SER A 98 0.73 0.15 3.95
CA SER A 98 0.15 1.20 4.81
C SER A 98 -1.00 0.64 5.67
N ALA A 99 -1.84 -0.24 5.11
CA ALA A 99 -2.85 -0.93 5.90
C ALA A 99 -2.21 -1.80 7.00
N LEU A 100 -1.13 -2.51 6.66
CA LEU A 100 -0.40 -3.37 7.60
C LEU A 100 0.20 -2.55 8.75
N SER A 101 0.81 -1.39 8.47
CA SER A 101 1.38 -0.52 9.51
C SER A 101 0.33 0.05 10.48
N THR A 102 -0.92 0.17 10.02
CA THR A 102 -2.03 0.62 10.86
C THR A 102 -2.53 -0.49 11.80
N ILE A 103 -2.52 -1.75 11.33
CA ILE A 103 -3.06 -2.89 12.11
C ILE A 103 -2.00 -3.50 13.04
N ASP A 104 -0.77 -3.60 12.56
CA ASP A 104 0.32 -4.24 13.30
C ASP A 104 1.29 -3.18 13.86
N PRO A 105 1.25 -2.88 15.17
CA PRO A 105 2.14 -1.88 15.78
C PRO A 105 3.64 -2.23 15.68
N SER A 106 3.96 -3.49 15.41
CA SER A 106 5.36 -3.92 15.23
C SER A 106 5.89 -3.61 13.83
N PHE A 107 5.00 -3.46 12.86
CA PHE A 107 5.34 -3.09 11.49
C PHE A 107 5.24 -1.57 11.35
N LYS A 108 6.38 -0.90 11.38
CA LYS A 108 6.45 0.56 11.34
C LYS A 108 6.77 1.04 9.94
N LEU A 109 6.02 2.02 9.51
CA LEU A 109 6.29 2.83 8.33
C LEU A 109 7.16 4.01 8.77
N MET A 110 8.34 4.15 8.19
CA MET A 110 9.18 5.33 8.42
C MET A 110 8.78 6.39 7.40
N GLU A 111 8.21 7.48 7.93
CA GLU A 111 7.84 8.61 7.10
C GLU A 111 9.08 9.39 6.69
N ASP A 112 9.25 9.62 5.40
CA ASP A 112 10.25 10.53 4.87
C ASP A 112 9.57 11.85 4.50
N ILE A 113 9.73 12.83 5.35
CA ILE A 113 9.16 14.17 5.17
C ILE A 113 9.70 14.82 3.88
N THR A 114 10.91 14.46 3.45
CA THR A 114 11.53 15.06 2.26
C THR A 114 10.93 14.53 0.97
N ALA A 115 10.46 13.27 0.98
CA ALA A 115 9.79 12.67 -0.15
C ALA A 115 8.34 13.19 -0.35
N GLY A 116 7.71 13.64 0.74
CA GLY A 116 6.35 14.19 0.70
C GLY A 116 5.36 13.21 0.08
N SER A 117 4.68 13.64 -0.97
CA SER A 117 3.68 12.85 -1.71
C SER A 117 4.22 12.24 -3.01
N ASP A 118 5.53 12.04 -3.12
CA ASP A 118 6.12 11.43 -4.32
C ASP A 118 5.61 9.99 -4.50
N PRO A 119 4.88 9.68 -5.58
CA PRO A 119 4.37 8.34 -5.82
C PRO A 119 5.46 7.32 -6.15
N ASN A 120 6.68 7.77 -6.45
CA ASN A 120 7.84 6.91 -6.73
C ASN A 120 8.61 6.54 -5.48
N HIS A 121 8.43 7.30 -4.41
CA HIS A 121 9.08 7.00 -3.14
C HIS A 121 8.46 5.79 -2.46
N ILE A 122 9.28 4.77 -2.18
CA ILE A 122 8.90 3.60 -1.42
C ILE A 122 9.37 3.82 0.00
N PRO A 123 8.45 3.96 0.97
CA PRO A 123 8.84 4.22 2.35
C PRO A 123 9.59 3.03 2.95
N GLU A 124 10.49 3.30 3.89
CA GLU A 124 11.20 2.26 4.63
C GLU A 124 10.25 1.59 5.64
N PHE A 125 10.30 0.26 5.69
CA PHE A 125 9.50 -0.54 6.60
C PHE A 125 10.41 -1.25 7.61
N GLN A 126 10.01 -1.28 8.87
CA GLN A 126 10.77 -1.91 9.96
C GLN A 126 9.87 -2.76 10.84
N ILE A 127 10.36 -3.93 11.25
CA ILE A 127 9.66 -4.82 12.21
C ILE A 127 10.29 -4.75 13.60
N HIS A 128 11.62 -4.62 13.71
CA HIS A 128 12.35 -4.67 14.98
C HIS A 128 13.11 -3.39 15.34
N GLY A 129 12.86 -2.29 14.66
CA GLY A 129 13.62 -1.05 14.81
C GLY A 129 14.92 -1.04 13.99
N SER A 130 15.57 0.12 13.93
CA SER A 130 16.78 0.29 13.10
C SER A 130 18.04 -0.06 13.87
N GLY A 131 18.83 -1.01 13.34
CA GLY A 131 20.19 -1.26 13.78
C GLY A 131 21.25 -0.33 13.17
N ASN A 132 20.90 0.47 12.16
CA ASN A 132 21.80 1.33 11.41
C ASN A 132 21.31 2.78 11.32
N LEU A 133 22.27 3.71 11.35
CA LEU A 133 22.05 5.17 11.27
C LEU A 133 22.00 5.72 9.83
N LYS A 134 22.19 4.88 8.82
CA LYS A 134 22.17 5.32 7.41
C LYS A 134 20.90 4.84 6.71
N SER A 135 20.18 5.79 6.15
CA SER A 135 19.01 5.60 5.30
C SER A 135 19.42 5.69 3.81
N ASP A 136 20.03 4.63 3.26
CA ASP A 136 20.11 4.48 1.81
C ASP A 136 18.91 3.67 1.37
N TYR A 137 17.94 4.33 0.74
CA TYR A 137 16.60 3.82 0.45
C TYR A 137 16.57 2.60 -0.49
N GLU A 138 17.51 2.44 -1.39
CA GLU A 138 17.53 1.33 -2.35
C GLU A 138 18.01 0.01 -1.76
N ASN A 139 18.79 0.04 -0.67
CA ASN A 139 19.35 -1.14 -0.01
C ASN A 139 19.32 -1.00 1.51
N SER A 140 18.20 -0.54 2.07
CA SER A 140 18.10 -0.40 3.53
C SER A 140 18.31 -1.76 4.20
N PRO A 141 19.38 -1.93 4.98
CA PRO A 141 19.67 -3.18 5.66
C PRO A 141 18.65 -3.52 6.74
N ASN A 142 17.73 -2.62 7.03
CA ASN A 142 16.70 -2.77 8.06
C ASN A 142 15.35 -3.25 7.49
N MET A 143 15.19 -3.30 6.18
CA MET A 143 13.94 -3.75 5.56
C MET A 143 13.70 -5.25 5.81
N PRO A 144 12.44 -5.65 6.08
CA PRO A 144 12.07 -7.06 6.14
C PRO A 144 12.15 -7.70 4.76
N THR A 145 12.34 -9.02 4.73
CA THR A 145 12.23 -9.79 3.49
C THR A 145 10.76 -9.97 3.11
N PHE A 146 10.44 -9.73 1.84
CA PHE A 146 9.09 -9.91 1.31
C PHE A 146 8.98 -11.19 0.50
N ILE A 147 7.96 -12.00 0.82
CA ILE A 147 7.65 -13.25 0.13
C ILE A 147 6.26 -13.13 -0.49
N LEU A 148 6.13 -13.37 -1.78
CA LEU A 148 4.86 -13.39 -2.50
C LEU A 148 4.61 -14.78 -3.09
N ASP A 149 3.54 -15.44 -2.66
CA ASP A 149 3.18 -16.79 -3.10
C ASP A 149 4.36 -17.80 -3.00
N GLY A 150 5.21 -17.67 -1.97
CA GLY A 150 6.37 -18.54 -1.72
C GLY A 150 7.68 -18.08 -2.38
N PHE A 151 7.73 -16.99 -3.12
CA PHE A 151 8.92 -16.47 -3.77
C PHE A 151 9.34 -15.13 -3.16
N GLU A 152 10.65 -14.95 -2.97
CA GLU A 152 11.20 -13.67 -2.53
C GLU A 152 11.02 -12.61 -3.64
N VAL A 153 10.52 -11.45 -3.25
CA VAL A 153 10.27 -10.32 -4.16
C VAL A 153 10.77 -9.01 -3.54
N SER A 154 10.92 -7.99 -4.38
CA SER A 154 11.29 -6.64 -3.91
C SER A 154 10.13 -5.99 -3.15
N ALA A 155 10.47 -5.03 -2.26
CA ALA A 155 9.48 -4.18 -1.59
C ALA A 155 8.59 -3.42 -2.60
N GLU A 156 9.17 -2.99 -3.72
CA GLU A 156 8.48 -2.32 -4.82
C GLU A 156 7.35 -3.18 -5.39
N LYS A 157 7.61 -4.48 -5.60
CA LYS A 157 6.58 -5.42 -6.08
C LYS A 157 5.39 -5.51 -5.15
N ILE A 158 5.63 -5.49 -3.83
CA ILE A 158 4.56 -5.51 -2.83
C ILE A 158 3.85 -4.15 -2.74
N PHE A 159 4.61 -3.05 -2.88
CA PHE A 159 4.05 -1.69 -2.88
C PHE A 159 3.06 -1.47 -4.04
N ASP A 160 3.34 -2.06 -5.20
CA ASP A 160 2.49 -1.96 -6.39
C ASP A 160 1.43 -3.07 -6.48
N LEU A 161 1.46 -4.05 -5.56
CA LEU A 161 0.50 -5.15 -5.56
C LEU A 161 -0.93 -4.67 -5.34
N ASP A 162 -1.86 -5.18 -6.14
CA ASP A 162 -3.27 -4.88 -5.95
C ASP A 162 -3.82 -5.52 -4.67
N PRO A 163 -4.32 -4.73 -3.68
CA PRO A 163 -4.94 -5.26 -2.47
C PRO A 163 -6.08 -6.25 -2.72
N ASN A 164 -6.78 -6.12 -3.86
CA ASN A 164 -7.87 -7.03 -4.21
C ASN A 164 -7.41 -8.46 -4.52
N ARG A 165 -6.14 -8.62 -4.90
CA ARG A 165 -5.50 -9.91 -5.15
C ARG A 165 -5.04 -10.62 -3.87
N VAL A 166 -4.89 -9.89 -2.77
CA VAL A 166 -4.35 -10.43 -1.52
C VAL A 166 -5.39 -11.25 -0.80
N SER A 167 -5.02 -12.49 -0.43
CA SER A 167 -5.77 -13.39 0.43
C SER A 167 -5.42 -13.16 1.89
N SER A 168 -4.12 -13.15 2.20
CA SER A 168 -3.61 -12.95 3.57
C SER A 168 -2.21 -12.35 3.56
N ILE A 169 -1.85 -11.70 4.67
CA ILE A 169 -0.49 -11.28 4.99
C ILE A 169 -0.12 -11.83 6.36
N THR A 170 1.05 -12.49 6.42
CA THR A 170 1.62 -12.99 7.66
C THR A 170 2.94 -12.30 7.95
N VAL A 171 3.07 -11.70 9.12
CA VAL A 171 4.30 -11.07 9.60
C VAL A 171 5.00 -12.05 10.55
N LEU A 172 6.20 -12.49 10.17
CA LEU A 172 7.06 -13.37 10.96
C LEU A 172 8.11 -12.52 11.67
N LYS A 173 8.07 -12.51 13.01
CA LYS A 173 8.86 -11.59 13.83
C LYS A 173 10.06 -12.24 14.48
N ASP A 174 10.00 -13.55 14.77
CA ASP A 174 11.02 -14.24 15.54
C ASP A 174 12.04 -14.94 14.65
N ALA A 175 13.26 -15.12 15.18
CA ALA A 175 14.33 -15.86 14.53
C ALA A 175 13.92 -17.31 14.21
N ALA A 176 13.11 -17.96 15.03
CA ALA A 176 12.58 -19.30 14.76
C ALA A 176 11.62 -19.33 13.57
N ALA A 177 10.80 -18.27 13.42
CA ALA A 177 9.89 -18.09 12.31
C ALA A 177 10.62 -17.79 11.00
N THR A 178 11.70 -17.01 11.08
CA THR A 178 12.46 -16.52 9.93
C THR A 178 13.60 -17.45 9.51
N ALA A 179 13.94 -18.46 10.32
CA ALA A 179 15.08 -19.37 10.09
C ALA A 179 15.06 -20.08 8.72
N ILE A 180 13.88 -20.34 8.17
CA ILE A 180 13.74 -20.96 6.84
C ILE A 180 14.18 -20.05 5.68
N TYR A 181 14.32 -18.74 5.93
CA TYR A 181 14.69 -17.73 4.93
C TYR A 181 16.17 -17.29 5.06
N GLY A 182 16.90 -17.83 6.05
CA GLY A 182 18.32 -17.56 6.26
C GLY A 182 18.62 -16.15 6.78
N SER A 183 19.86 -15.68 6.56
CA SER A 183 20.37 -14.43 7.11
C SER A 183 19.64 -13.17 6.62
N ARG A 184 19.04 -13.20 5.45
CA ARG A 184 18.26 -12.08 4.89
C ARG A 184 17.01 -11.77 5.71
N ALA A 185 16.48 -12.75 6.41
CA ALA A 185 15.30 -12.62 7.24
C ALA A 185 15.58 -12.09 8.66
N ALA A 186 16.80 -11.61 8.93
CA ALA A 186 17.17 -11.09 10.25
C ALA A 186 16.27 -9.94 10.74
N ASN A 187 15.71 -9.17 9.82
CA ASN A 187 14.80 -8.04 10.10
C ASN A 187 13.31 -8.42 10.05
N GLY A 188 13.03 -9.74 10.05
CA GLY A 188 11.66 -10.25 9.90
C GLY A 188 11.30 -10.57 8.45
N VAL A 189 10.16 -11.24 8.29
CA VAL A 189 9.62 -11.62 6.97
C VAL A 189 8.16 -11.25 6.88
N VAL A 190 7.76 -10.66 5.77
CA VAL A 190 6.37 -10.40 5.40
C VAL A 190 5.98 -11.35 4.29
N VAL A 191 5.12 -12.32 4.60
CA VAL A 191 4.61 -13.30 3.66
C VAL A 191 3.25 -12.84 3.15
N VAL A 192 3.14 -12.63 1.87
CA VAL A 192 1.90 -12.23 1.18
C VAL A 192 1.41 -13.40 0.33
N GLU A 193 0.17 -13.78 0.53
CA GLU A 193 -0.50 -14.77 -0.31
C GLU A 193 -1.57 -14.12 -1.16
N THR A 194 -1.61 -14.48 -2.41
CA THR A 194 -2.65 -14.01 -3.32
C THR A 194 -3.79 -15.03 -3.41
N LYS A 195 -4.99 -14.54 -3.73
CA LYS A 195 -6.19 -15.38 -3.86
C LYS A 195 -5.97 -16.49 -4.89
N ALA A 196 -6.32 -17.71 -4.51
CA ALA A 196 -6.35 -18.83 -5.44
C ALA A 196 -7.64 -18.75 -6.29
N PRO A 197 -7.60 -19.17 -7.57
CA PRO A 197 -8.80 -19.22 -8.40
C PRO A 197 -9.87 -20.12 -7.79
N GLU A 198 -11.11 -19.64 -7.73
CA GLU A 198 -12.23 -20.39 -7.20
C GLU A 198 -12.81 -21.35 -8.26
N MET A 199 -13.47 -22.43 -7.80
CA MET A 199 -14.21 -23.34 -8.66
C MET A 199 -15.54 -22.72 -9.07
N GLY A 200 -15.98 -23.00 -10.28
CA GLY A 200 -17.29 -22.60 -10.78
C GLY A 200 -17.26 -22.19 -12.24
N GLU A 201 -18.38 -21.67 -12.70
CA GLU A 201 -18.47 -21.02 -14.00
C GLU A 201 -17.54 -19.81 -14.06
N LEU A 202 -17.25 -19.33 -15.28
CA LEU A 202 -16.43 -18.16 -15.48
C LEU A 202 -17.02 -16.95 -14.73
N ARG A 203 -16.29 -16.46 -13.75
CA ARG A 203 -16.63 -15.26 -12.97
C ARG A 203 -15.74 -14.10 -13.40
N VAL A 204 -16.36 -12.95 -13.62
CA VAL A 204 -15.70 -11.71 -13.97
C VAL A 204 -15.91 -10.72 -12.83
N SER A 205 -14.83 -10.25 -12.22
CA SER A 205 -14.86 -9.25 -11.17
C SER A 205 -14.06 -8.01 -11.60
N TYR A 206 -14.71 -6.85 -11.55
CA TYR A 206 -14.07 -5.58 -11.87
C TYR A 206 -14.15 -4.64 -10.67
N HIS A 207 -13.01 -4.05 -10.32
CA HIS A 207 -12.89 -3.06 -9.26
C HIS A 207 -12.28 -1.77 -9.81
N PHE A 208 -12.88 -0.66 -9.46
CA PHE A 208 -12.36 0.67 -9.72
C PHE A 208 -12.15 1.41 -8.39
N SER A 209 -11.00 2.06 -8.24
CA SER A 209 -10.78 3.04 -7.18
C SER A 209 -10.23 4.33 -7.76
N GLY A 210 -10.69 5.45 -7.20
CA GLY A 210 -10.22 6.79 -7.54
C GLY A 210 -9.91 7.56 -6.28
N ASP A 211 -8.71 8.16 -6.22
CA ASP A 211 -8.21 8.89 -5.07
C ASP A 211 -7.93 10.34 -5.47
N PHE A 212 -8.44 11.27 -4.68
CA PHE A 212 -8.17 12.70 -4.83
C PHE A 212 -7.17 13.14 -3.78
N ASN A 213 -6.06 13.75 -4.23
CA ASN A 213 -5.00 14.22 -3.36
C ASN A 213 -4.87 15.74 -3.47
N PHE A 214 -4.72 16.40 -2.35
CA PHE A 214 -4.44 17.83 -2.28
C PHE A 214 -3.44 18.10 -1.15
N ALA A 215 -2.63 19.14 -1.33
CA ALA A 215 -1.70 19.55 -0.27
C ALA A 215 -2.43 20.38 0.77
N ASP A 216 -2.34 19.97 2.02
CA ASP A 216 -2.69 20.85 3.14
C ASP A 216 -1.45 21.68 3.51
N LEU A 217 -1.52 22.98 3.21
CA LEU A 217 -0.46 23.93 3.52
C LEU A 217 -0.80 24.81 4.73
N SER A 218 -1.88 24.51 5.45
CA SER A 218 -2.37 25.35 6.56
C SER A 218 -1.40 25.45 7.73
N ASP A 219 -0.55 24.42 7.93
CA ASP A 219 0.45 24.41 8.99
C ASP A 219 1.68 25.29 8.68
N TYR A 220 1.85 25.67 7.42
CA TYR A 220 2.89 26.59 7.02
C TYR A 220 2.45 28.03 7.26
N ASN A 221 2.93 28.63 8.32
CA ASN A 221 2.67 30.04 8.64
C ASN A 221 3.81 30.94 8.16
N LEU A 222 3.98 31.03 6.84
CA LEU A 222 5.04 31.84 6.23
C LEU A 222 4.61 33.30 6.12
N MET A 223 5.57 34.19 6.32
CA MET A 223 5.38 35.63 6.16
C MET A 223 5.07 35.98 4.70
N ASN A 224 4.17 36.94 4.49
CA ASN A 224 4.00 37.58 3.20
C ASN A 224 5.16 38.54 2.91
N ALA A 225 5.19 39.12 1.71
CA ALA A 225 6.31 39.95 1.26
C ALA A 225 6.51 41.21 2.13
N SER A 226 5.43 41.81 2.62
CA SER A 226 5.50 42.99 3.49
C SER A 226 6.00 42.61 4.88
N GLU A 227 5.42 41.58 5.49
CA GLU A 227 5.82 41.07 6.80
C GLU A 227 7.28 40.59 6.81
N LYS A 228 7.72 39.93 5.73
CA LYS A 228 9.11 39.47 5.61
C LYS A 228 10.09 40.65 5.55
N LEU A 229 9.77 41.67 4.78
CA LEU A 229 10.63 42.84 4.64
C LEU A 229 10.69 43.64 5.97
N GLU A 230 9.56 43.78 6.66
CA GLU A 230 9.49 44.43 7.97
C GLU A 230 10.30 43.65 9.01
N TYR A 231 10.17 42.32 9.05
CA TYR A 231 10.96 41.45 9.92
C TYR A 231 12.46 41.63 9.68
N GLU A 232 12.91 41.62 8.43
CA GLU A 232 14.31 41.82 8.05
C GLU A 232 14.83 43.18 8.46
N GLN A 233 14.03 44.24 8.35
CA GLN A 233 14.37 45.55 8.80
C GLN A 233 14.53 45.63 10.33
N LEU A 234 13.57 45.06 11.08
CA LEU A 234 13.58 44.98 12.54
C LEU A 234 14.75 44.12 13.08
N ALA A 235 15.10 43.05 12.34
CA ALA A 235 16.25 42.19 12.65
C ALA A 235 17.60 42.84 12.34
N GLY A 236 17.61 44.07 11.76
CA GLY A 236 18.82 44.80 11.47
C GLY A 236 19.61 44.32 10.25
N LEU A 237 19.01 43.52 9.38
CA LEU A 237 19.67 42.95 8.17
C LEU A 237 20.10 44.04 7.19
N TYR A 238 19.51 45.22 7.23
CA TYR A 238 19.84 46.39 6.41
C TYR A 238 20.67 47.43 7.14
N SER A 239 21.38 47.05 8.20
CA SER A 239 22.23 47.91 9.01
C SER A 239 23.62 47.32 9.16
N HIS A 240 24.66 48.16 8.94
CA HIS A 240 26.06 47.74 9.09
C HIS A 240 26.88 48.90 9.68
N PRO A 241 27.93 48.64 10.53
CA PRO A 241 28.81 49.66 11.05
C PRO A 241 29.64 50.38 9.98
N ASN A 242 30.00 49.69 8.91
CA ASN A 242 30.70 50.28 7.79
C ASN A 242 29.71 51.05 6.92
N ILE A 243 30.01 52.30 6.62
CA ILE A 243 29.11 53.24 5.90
C ILE A 243 28.81 52.73 4.44
N GLY A 244 29.84 52.29 3.71
CA GLY A 244 29.64 51.80 2.36
C GLY A 244 28.74 50.56 2.28
N MET A 245 28.96 49.58 3.16
CA MET A 245 28.09 48.41 3.28
C MET A 245 26.66 48.75 3.74
N LYS A 246 26.52 49.77 4.59
CA LYS A 246 25.21 50.24 5.01
C LYS A 246 24.42 50.86 3.86
N GLU A 247 25.09 51.64 2.98
CA GLU A 247 24.46 52.22 1.79
C GLU A 247 23.97 51.15 0.84
N GLU A 248 24.81 50.15 0.52
CA GLU A 248 24.43 49.01 -0.31
C GLU A 248 23.24 48.23 0.25
N LEU A 249 23.23 47.94 1.57
CA LEU A 249 22.12 47.24 2.20
C LEU A 249 20.84 48.09 2.21
N GLN A 250 20.94 49.40 2.38
CA GLN A 250 19.77 50.27 2.27
C GLN A 250 19.23 50.36 0.86
N GLU A 251 20.06 50.39 -0.12
CA GLU A 251 19.63 50.35 -1.54
C GLU A 251 18.86 49.05 -1.83
N ALA A 252 19.40 47.90 -1.40
CA ALA A 252 18.73 46.61 -1.49
C ALA A 252 17.36 46.58 -0.77
N TYR A 253 17.26 47.25 0.39
CA TYR A 253 15.97 47.42 1.09
C TYR A 253 14.96 48.19 0.24
N TYR A 254 15.38 49.34 -0.33
CA TYR A 254 14.46 50.17 -1.13
C TYR A 254 14.05 49.49 -2.44
N GLU A 255 14.90 48.70 -3.07
CA GLU A 255 14.51 47.87 -4.22
C GLU A 255 13.44 46.86 -3.87
N ARG A 256 13.60 46.14 -2.75
CA ARG A 256 12.62 45.18 -2.25
C ARG A 256 11.31 45.86 -1.85
N LEU A 257 11.40 47.01 -1.17
CA LEU A 257 10.25 47.80 -0.81
C LEU A 257 9.44 48.25 -2.05
N LYS A 258 10.14 48.66 -3.11
CA LYS A 258 9.51 49.02 -4.38
C LYS A 258 8.74 47.84 -4.98
N LEU A 259 9.31 46.63 -4.97
CA LEU A 259 8.61 45.41 -5.44
C LEU A 259 7.36 45.12 -4.59
N VAL A 260 7.48 45.21 -3.27
CA VAL A 260 6.35 45.04 -2.35
C VAL A 260 5.24 46.06 -2.60
N GLN A 261 5.61 47.36 -2.80
CA GLN A 261 4.65 48.41 -3.13
C GLN A 261 3.99 48.22 -4.51
N GLN A 262 4.67 47.57 -5.45
CA GLN A 262 4.11 47.14 -6.72
C GLN A 262 3.20 45.91 -6.62
N GLY A 263 3.01 45.36 -5.41
CA GLY A 263 2.12 44.23 -5.15
C GLY A 263 2.78 42.87 -5.35
N VAL A 264 4.12 42.80 -5.46
CA VAL A 264 4.81 41.52 -5.54
C VAL A 264 4.68 40.79 -4.20
N ASN A 265 4.01 39.68 -4.22
CA ASN A 265 3.85 38.75 -3.09
C ASN A 265 3.72 37.33 -3.68
N THR A 266 4.84 36.67 -3.88
CA THR A 266 4.92 35.37 -4.55
C THR A 266 4.63 34.26 -3.55
N ASP A 267 3.52 33.57 -3.73
CA ASP A 267 3.27 32.29 -3.02
C ASP A 267 4.07 31.18 -3.70
N TRP A 268 5.28 30.97 -3.19
CA TRP A 268 6.21 30.01 -3.75
C TRP A 268 5.74 28.58 -3.53
N MET A 269 5.08 28.26 -2.42
CA MET A 269 4.65 26.90 -2.11
C MET A 269 3.62 26.36 -3.11
N LYS A 270 2.77 27.23 -3.65
CA LYS A 270 1.78 26.83 -4.68
C LYS A 270 2.35 26.64 -6.07
N LYS A 271 3.57 27.10 -6.33
CA LYS A 271 4.16 27.05 -7.67
C LYS A 271 4.43 25.60 -8.15
N PRO A 272 5.06 24.71 -7.33
CA PRO A 272 5.42 23.38 -7.77
C PRO A 272 4.29 22.36 -7.67
N ILE A 273 3.18 22.67 -7.02
CA ILE A 273 2.13 21.71 -6.70
C ILE A 273 0.88 21.86 -7.55
N HIS A 274 0.14 20.76 -7.71
CA HIS A 274 -1.23 20.78 -8.22
C HIS A 274 -2.20 21.20 -7.12
N ALA A 275 -3.26 21.93 -7.49
CA ALA A 275 -4.35 22.22 -6.57
C ALA A 275 -5.09 20.91 -6.19
N LEU A 276 -5.21 19.99 -7.14
CA LEU A 276 -5.85 18.70 -6.97
C LEU A 276 -5.12 17.67 -7.83
N GLY A 277 -4.66 16.60 -7.24
CA GLY A 277 -4.16 15.39 -7.92
C GLY A 277 -5.27 14.33 -7.98
N PHE A 278 -5.34 13.62 -9.09
CA PHE A 278 -6.26 12.48 -9.25
C PHE A 278 -5.47 11.23 -9.63
N SER A 279 -5.60 10.21 -8.79
CA SER A 279 -5.06 8.89 -9.00
C SER A 279 -6.18 7.88 -9.20
N HIS A 280 -5.99 6.89 -10.06
CA HIS A 280 -7.02 5.87 -10.30
C HIS A 280 -6.41 4.50 -10.54
N LYS A 281 -7.21 3.47 -10.24
CA LYS A 281 -6.84 2.07 -10.38
C LYS A 281 -8.00 1.28 -10.94
N HIS A 282 -7.68 0.37 -11.84
CA HIS A 282 -8.59 -0.58 -12.45
C HIS A 282 -8.05 -1.99 -12.24
N SER A 283 -8.88 -2.89 -11.72
CA SER A 283 -8.54 -4.29 -11.51
C SER A 283 -9.62 -5.16 -12.11
N LEU A 284 -9.25 -6.06 -13.01
CA LEU A 284 -10.12 -7.04 -13.63
C LEU A 284 -9.62 -8.44 -13.30
N LEU A 285 -10.47 -9.25 -12.68
CA LEU A 285 -10.20 -10.65 -12.37
C LEU A 285 -11.18 -11.53 -13.12
N LEU A 286 -10.64 -12.47 -13.87
CA LEU A 286 -11.37 -13.54 -14.57
C LEU A 286 -10.94 -14.86 -13.93
N GLU A 287 -11.87 -15.63 -13.39
CA GLU A 287 -11.54 -16.89 -12.74
C GLU A 287 -12.65 -17.93 -12.95
N GLY A 288 -12.29 -19.20 -12.88
CA GLY A 288 -13.22 -20.29 -13.02
C GLY A 288 -12.53 -21.64 -13.07
N GLY A 289 -13.29 -22.66 -13.40
CA GLY A 289 -12.80 -24.02 -13.56
C GLY A 289 -13.50 -25.03 -12.67
N ASP A 290 -12.98 -26.24 -12.67
CA ASP A 290 -13.56 -27.37 -11.98
C ASP A 290 -12.62 -27.92 -10.87
N ALA A 291 -12.94 -29.09 -10.32
CA ALA A 291 -12.13 -29.74 -9.29
C ALA A 291 -10.74 -30.17 -9.78
N ARG A 292 -10.54 -30.30 -11.10
CA ARG A 292 -9.29 -30.75 -11.73
C ARG A 292 -8.44 -29.57 -12.24
N LEU A 293 -9.10 -28.62 -12.93
CA LEU A 293 -8.43 -27.46 -13.52
C LEU A 293 -9.10 -26.17 -13.07
N ARG A 294 -8.35 -25.28 -12.44
CA ARG A 294 -8.77 -23.93 -12.11
C ARG A 294 -7.84 -22.93 -12.79
N TYR A 295 -8.39 -21.85 -13.23
CA TYR A 295 -7.66 -20.78 -13.89
C TYR A 295 -8.08 -19.42 -13.35
N GLY A 296 -7.14 -18.51 -13.33
CA GLY A 296 -7.33 -17.10 -13.01
C GLY A 296 -6.48 -16.24 -13.92
N LEU A 297 -7.06 -15.17 -14.44
CA LEU A 297 -6.38 -14.10 -15.15
C LEU A 297 -6.71 -12.82 -14.44
N ASP A 298 -5.69 -12.12 -13.98
CA ASP A 298 -5.84 -10.79 -13.39
C ASP A 298 -5.13 -9.74 -14.25
N LEU A 299 -5.81 -8.63 -14.47
CA LEU A 299 -5.30 -7.46 -15.16
C LEU A 299 -5.46 -6.27 -14.24
N ASN A 300 -4.39 -5.53 -14.03
CA ASN A 300 -4.44 -4.29 -13.25
C ASN A 300 -3.78 -3.15 -14.00
N TYR A 301 -4.36 -1.98 -13.85
CA TYR A 301 -3.79 -0.72 -14.31
C TYR A 301 -3.93 0.30 -13.19
N GLN A 302 -2.84 0.94 -12.83
CA GLN A 302 -2.82 2.00 -11.83
C GLN A 302 -2.07 3.21 -12.39
N ASN A 303 -2.64 4.40 -12.16
CA ASN A 303 -2.01 5.67 -12.43
C ASN A 303 -2.06 6.52 -11.17
N LYS A 304 -0.90 6.72 -10.53
CA LYS A 304 -0.75 7.59 -9.37
C LYS A 304 -0.18 8.92 -9.82
N THR A 305 -0.84 10.01 -9.45
CA THR A 305 -0.39 11.38 -9.70
C THR A 305 0.11 11.95 -8.38
N GLY A 306 1.35 12.41 -8.35
CA GLY A 306 1.90 13.11 -7.18
C GLY A 306 1.34 14.53 -7.04
N ILE A 307 1.45 15.10 -5.85
CA ILE A 307 1.08 16.50 -5.61
C ILE A 307 2.04 17.46 -6.32
N MET A 308 3.33 17.14 -6.34
CA MET A 308 4.31 17.88 -7.13
C MET A 308 4.01 17.71 -8.62
N LYS A 309 3.94 18.83 -9.35
CA LYS A 309 3.70 18.84 -10.80
C LYS A 309 4.73 17.99 -11.54
N GLY A 310 4.23 17.14 -12.43
CA GLY A 310 5.07 16.28 -13.26
C GLY A 310 5.50 14.97 -12.62
N SER A 311 5.32 14.76 -11.31
CA SER A 311 5.57 13.46 -10.70
C SER A 311 4.40 12.51 -10.94
N GLY A 312 4.73 11.24 -11.15
CA GLY A 312 3.71 10.22 -11.36
C GLY A 312 4.27 8.81 -11.48
N ARG A 313 3.42 7.82 -11.23
CA ARG A 313 3.73 6.40 -11.34
C ARG A 313 2.61 5.67 -12.03
N GLN A 314 2.93 4.95 -13.09
CA GLN A 314 2.00 4.09 -13.79
C GLN A 314 2.44 2.64 -13.64
N ASN A 315 1.50 1.77 -13.32
CA ASN A 315 1.74 0.33 -13.24
C ASN A 315 0.71 -0.42 -14.07
N ILE A 316 1.18 -1.33 -14.91
CA ILE A 316 0.38 -2.29 -15.65
C ILE A 316 0.81 -3.67 -15.21
N GLY A 317 -0.10 -4.45 -14.65
CA GLY A 317 0.17 -5.80 -14.20
C GLY A 317 -0.73 -6.83 -14.88
N ILE A 318 -0.16 -7.97 -15.20
CA ILE A 318 -0.86 -9.15 -15.73
C ILE A 318 -0.46 -10.33 -14.88
N GLY A 319 -1.44 -11.09 -14.38
CA GLY A 319 -1.21 -12.32 -13.65
C GLY A 319 -2.02 -13.47 -14.23
N ILE A 320 -1.39 -14.62 -14.37
CA ILE A 320 -2.03 -15.85 -14.82
C ILE A 320 -1.77 -16.91 -13.76
N LYS A 321 -2.83 -17.51 -13.26
CA LYS A 321 -2.78 -18.62 -12.31
C LYS A 321 -3.45 -19.85 -12.88
N LEU A 322 -2.73 -20.96 -12.91
CA LEU A 322 -3.26 -22.25 -13.30
C LEU A 322 -3.02 -23.24 -12.17
N GLN A 323 -4.06 -23.97 -11.79
CA GLN A 323 -3.99 -25.06 -10.82
C GLN A 323 -4.57 -26.30 -11.45
N TYR A 324 -3.75 -27.34 -11.56
CA TYR A 324 -4.19 -28.64 -12.06
C TYR A 324 -3.99 -29.70 -10.99
N ARG A 325 -5.04 -30.47 -10.71
CA ARG A 325 -5.01 -31.57 -9.74
C ARG A 325 -5.29 -32.89 -10.43
N TYR A 326 -4.36 -33.83 -10.23
CA TYR A 326 -4.53 -35.21 -10.68
C TYR A 326 -4.23 -36.16 -9.55
N LYS A 327 -5.21 -36.86 -9.03
CA LYS A 327 -5.11 -37.71 -7.83
C LYS A 327 -4.46 -36.95 -6.66
N ASN A 328 -3.29 -37.38 -6.20
CA ASN A 328 -2.52 -36.76 -5.13
C ASN A 328 -1.50 -35.71 -5.61
N LEU A 329 -1.42 -35.49 -6.93
CA LEU A 329 -0.52 -34.49 -7.51
C LEU A 329 -1.27 -33.18 -7.71
N ARG A 330 -0.69 -32.08 -7.23
CA ARG A 330 -1.16 -30.72 -7.48
C ARG A 330 -0.06 -29.97 -8.21
N PHE A 331 -0.38 -29.50 -9.39
CA PHE A 331 0.48 -28.62 -10.17
C PHE A 331 -0.07 -27.20 -10.10
N MET A 332 0.79 -26.24 -9.77
CA MET A 332 0.45 -24.81 -9.74
C MET A 332 1.44 -24.04 -10.59
N ASN A 333 0.92 -23.16 -11.41
CA ASN A 333 1.70 -22.22 -12.19
C ASN A 333 1.18 -20.80 -11.94
N ASN A 334 2.05 -19.91 -11.48
CA ASN A 334 1.78 -18.50 -11.30
C ASN A 334 2.74 -17.73 -12.18
N LEU A 335 2.22 -17.07 -13.19
CA LEU A 335 2.98 -16.16 -14.06
C LEU A 335 2.52 -14.75 -13.79
N THR A 336 3.44 -13.84 -13.52
CA THR A 336 3.17 -12.41 -13.34
C THR A 336 4.09 -11.59 -14.22
N TYR A 337 3.51 -10.57 -14.83
CA TYR A 337 4.24 -9.53 -15.56
C TYR A 337 3.80 -8.17 -15.04
N ASP A 338 4.77 -7.31 -14.73
CA ASP A 338 4.51 -5.94 -14.30
C ASP A 338 5.40 -4.99 -15.11
N HIS A 339 4.79 -3.91 -15.53
CA HIS A 339 5.48 -2.81 -16.19
C HIS A 339 5.21 -1.53 -15.42
N VAL A 340 6.26 -0.98 -14.81
CA VAL A 340 6.21 0.25 -14.03
C VAL A 340 6.89 1.36 -14.79
N LYS A 341 6.20 2.48 -14.96
CA LYS A 341 6.75 3.72 -15.50
C LYS A 341 6.70 4.79 -14.43
N GLN A 342 7.88 5.29 -14.08
CA GLN A 342 8.08 6.34 -13.08
C GLN A 342 8.41 7.65 -13.78
N LYS A 343 7.97 8.74 -13.19
CA LYS A 343 8.32 10.08 -13.62
C LYS A 343 8.49 10.96 -12.38
N ASP A 344 9.67 11.49 -12.20
CA ASP A 344 9.98 12.40 -11.11
C ASP A 344 9.55 13.82 -11.45
N SER A 345 9.33 14.62 -10.40
CA SER A 345 8.97 16.00 -10.57
C SER A 345 10.15 16.82 -11.12
N PRO A 346 10.00 17.57 -12.22
CA PRO A 346 11.03 18.47 -12.69
C PRO A 346 11.18 19.70 -11.79
N TYR A 347 10.30 19.89 -10.80
CA TYR A 347 10.29 21.03 -9.90
C TYR A 347 11.25 20.90 -8.72
N GLY A 348 12.03 19.81 -8.61
CA GLY A 348 12.95 19.59 -7.50
C GLY A 348 12.24 19.24 -6.20
N THR A 349 12.79 19.66 -5.07
CA THR A 349 12.22 19.39 -3.75
C THR A 349 11.26 20.50 -3.32
N PHE A 350 10.22 20.16 -2.55
CA PHE A 350 9.28 21.14 -2.06
C PHE A 350 9.94 22.17 -1.12
N SER A 351 10.96 21.75 -0.38
CA SER A 351 11.72 22.62 0.52
C SER A 351 12.39 23.79 -0.20
N ASP A 352 12.84 23.61 -1.45
CA ASP A 352 13.46 24.68 -2.23
C ASP A 352 12.53 25.89 -2.38
N TYR A 353 11.23 25.66 -2.42
CA TYR A 353 10.22 26.70 -2.52
C TYR A 353 9.88 27.35 -1.18
N THR A 354 9.96 26.60 -0.07
CA THR A 354 9.66 27.15 1.26
C THR A 354 10.74 28.12 1.75
N TYR A 355 11.96 28.02 1.24
CA TYR A 355 13.07 28.95 1.55
C TYR A 355 13.07 30.23 0.72
N MET A 356 12.24 30.29 -0.34
CA MET A 356 12.22 31.46 -1.21
C MET A 356 11.51 32.65 -0.59
N ASN A 357 12.12 33.82 -0.71
CA ASN A 357 11.53 35.06 -0.21
C ASN A 357 10.32 35.51 -1.06
N PRO A 358 9.20 35.90 -0.44
CA PRO A 358 7.97 36.20 -1.14
C PRO A 358 8.02 37.49 -1.98
N TYR A 359 8.97 38.39 -1.74
CA TYR A 359 9.21 39.58 -2.55
C TYR A 359 10.01 39.28 -3.83
N LEU A 360 10.52 38.06 -4.02
CA LEU A 360 11.19 37.67 -5.26
C LEU A 360 10.18 37.29 -6.33
N TYR A 361 10.33 37.90 -7.52
CA TYR A 361 9.43 37.63 -8.64
C TYR A 361 10.08 36.70 -9.65
N PRO A 362 9.49 35.52 -9.92
CA PRO A 362 10.15 34.46 -10.69
C PRO A 362 10.23 34.71 -12.20
N TYR A 363 9.54 35.74 -12.73
CA TYR A 363 9.43 35.97 -14.15
C TYR A 363 10.15 37.28 -14.56
N ASP A 364 10.58 37.37 -15.83
CA ASP A 364 11.04 38.59 -16.45
C ASP A 364 9.82 39.44 -16.93
N GLU A 365 10.11 40.61 -17.56
CA GLU A 365 9.10 41.52 -18.10
C GLU A 365 8.28 40.90 -19.24
N ASN A 366 8.83 39.87 -19.91
CA ASN A 366 8.18 39.14 -21.00
C ASN A 366 7.42 37.87 -20.49
N GLY A 367 7.46 37.62 -19.20
CA GLY A 367 6.81 36.44 -18.58
C GLY A 367 7.65 35.16 -18.66
N HIS A 368 8.90 35.21 -19.08
CA HIS A 368 9.80 34.05 -19.06
C HIS A 368 10.32 33.82 -17.64
N ILE A 369 10.58 32.56 -17.30
CA ILE A 369 11.15 32.18 -16.00
C ILE A 369 12.62 32.61 -15.96
N LYS A 370 12.98 33.44 -14.98
CA LYS A 370 14.37 33.82 -14.73
C LYS A 370 15.16 32.63 -14.24
N GLN A 371 16.41 32.46 -14.68
CA GLN A 371 17.30 31.44 -14.16
C GLN A 371 17.76 31.76 -12.74
N VAL A 372 18.04 33.02 -12.50
CA VAL A 372 18.59 33.52 -11.25
C VAL A 372 17.71 34.66 -10.76
N LEU A 373 17.50 34.72 -9.46
CA LEU A 373 16.78 35.77 -8.78
C LEU A 373 17.77 36.60 -8.00
N LYS A 374 17.84 37.90 -8.33
CA LYS A 374 18.72 38.83 -7.67
C LYS A 374 18.19 39.13 -6.27
N ILE A 375 19.01 38.96 -5.22
CA ILE A 375 18.62 39.21 -3.83
C ILE A 375 19.00 40.62 -3.37
N GLY A 376 19.88 41.32 -4.11
CA GLY A 376 20.36 42.68 -3.85
C GLY A 376 21.30 43.12 -4.94
N ASP A 377 21.91 44.30 -4.80
CA ASP A 377 22.93 44.79 -5.74
C ASP A 377 24.28 44.09 -5.61
N GLY A 378 24.47 43.29 -4.52
CA GLY A 378 25.63 42.46 -4.33
C GLY A 378 25.62 41.18 -5.20
N GLU A 379 26.66 40.36 -5.06
CA GLU A 379 26.81 39.08 -5.78
C GLU A 379 25.90 37.95 -5.20
N GLU A 380 24.93 38.29 -4.35
CA GLU A 380 23.98 37.30 -3.80
C GLU A 380 22.83 37.00 -4.76
N TYR A 381 22.86 35.80 -5.30
CA TYR A 381 21.82 35.27 -6.19
C TYR A 381 21.22 34.05 -5.61
N ALA A 382 19.88 33.93 -5.68
CA ALA A 382 19.19 32.68 -5.49
C ALA A 382 18.88 32.04 -6.84
N LEU A 383 19.11 30.74 -6.96
CA LEU A 383 18.62 29.99 -8.10
C LEU A 383 17.08 29.95 -8.05
N ASN A 384 16.45 30.21 -9.17
CA ASN A 384 15.01 30.10 -9.26
C ASN A 384 14.61 28.62 -9.37
N PRO A 385 13.93 28.04 -8.37
CA PRO A 385 13.60 26.63 -8.39
C PRO A 385 12.65 26.26 -9.55
N LEU A 386 11.94 27.23 -10.13
CA LEU A 386 11.09 27.02 -11.30
C LEU A 386 11.88 26.85 -12.61
N TYR A 387 13.13 27.29 -12.66
CA TYR A 387 13.89 27.31 -13.90
C TYR A 387 14.15 25.92 -14.46
N ASN A 388 14.54 24.97 -13.61
CA ASN A 388 14.78 23.59 -14.02
C ASN A 388 13.52 22.93 -14.60
N ALA A 389 12.35 23.22 -14.02
CA ALA A 389 11.07 22.74 -14.52
C ALA A 389 10.74 23.29 -15.92
N SER A 390 11.22 24.52 -16.25
CA SER A 390 11.00 25.15 -17.56
C SER A 390 11.82 24.50 -18.68
N LEU A 391 12.92 23.85 -18.33
CA LEU A 391 13.81 23.17 -19.30
C LEU A 391 13.25 21.80 -19.75
N GLY A 392 12.20 21.33 -19.11
CA GLY A 392 11.63 20.00 -19.33
C GLY A 392 12.44 18.90 -18.65
N THR A 393 11.83 17.73 -18.50
CA THR A 393 12.55 16.52 -18.10
C THR A 393 13.37 16.01 -19.28
N LYS A 394 14.68 15.88 -19.09
CA LYS A 394 15.52 15.12 -20.03
C LYS A 394 15.16 13.63 -19.99
#